data_72bbeb2da631be053ae80c7adbfd4a81
#
_entry.id   72bbeb2da631be053ae80c7adbfd4a81
#
_cell.length_a   1.000
_cell.length_b   1.000
_cell.length_c   1.000
_cell.angle_alpha   90.00
_cell.angle_beta   90.00
_cell.angle_gamma   90.00
#
_symmetry.space_group_name_H-M   'P 1'
#
loop_
_entity.id
_entity.type
_entity.pdbx_description
1 polymer ?
#
loop_
_entity_poly.entity_id
_entity_poly.type
_entity_poly.pdbx_seq_one_letter_code
_entity_poly.pdbx_strand_id
1 'polypeptide(L)'
;MNEKKVSVTELGNPRKPHGDAGAEMLEGMNQRHYAVTGWALDYFNFDSSDTVLDIGCGGGETIRRIADHISGGKVWGVDYSPLSVELSLKRNMENVKSGKVNVVEASVEKLPFDSDTFDKIITVESFYFWPDPQENLKEVYRVLREGGKFLIVADINGDADLDENDLEGIRKYDLFNPTLEQFRELLENAGFKNVSVHTKEGEKWVCAEGNK
;
A
#
# COMPACT_ATOMS: atom_id res chain seq x y z
N MET A 1 -10.58 33.75 19.66
CA MET A 1 -10.56 32.92 18.44
C MET A 1 -9.58 31.79 18.71
N ASN A 2 -10.05 30.54 18.87
CA ASN A 2 -9.14 29.38 18.97
C ASN A 2 -8.54 29.17 17.60
N GLU A 3 -7.27 29.46 17.40
CA GLU A 3 -6.53 29.05 16.24
C GLU A 3 -6.55 27.50 16.21
N LYS A 4 -7.19 26.91 15.21
CA LYS A 4 -7.19 25.47 15.00
C LYS A 4 -5.73 25.05 14.75
N LYS A 5 -5.10 24.38 15.71
CA LYS A 5 -3.71 23.93 15.59
C LYS A 5 -3.63 22.95 14.41
N VAL A 6 -2.85 23.28 13.40
CA VAL A 6 -2.65 22.42 12.22
C VAL A 6 -2.02 21.12 12.68
N SER A 7 -2.57 19.97 12.27
CA SER A 7 -2.08 18.66 12.68
C SER A 7 -0.78 18.28 11.95
N VAL A 8 0.01 17.37 12.54
CA VAL A 8 1.22 16.82 11.91
C VAL A 8 0.89 16.18 10.55
N THR A 9 -0.24 15.48 10.46
CA THR A 9 -0.72 14.87 9.20
C THR A 9 -0.99 15.92 8.12
N GLU A 10 -1.56 17.06 8.51
CA GLU A 10 -1.85 18.14 7.58
C GLU A 10 -0.58 18.85 7.09
N LEU A 11 0.39 19.09 8.00
CA LEU A 11 1.69 19.65 7.66
C LEU A 11 2.55 18.70 6.85
N GLY A 12 2.46 17.39 7.14
CA GLY A 12 3.25 16.34 6.51
C GLY A 12 2.78 15.95 5.11
N ASN A 13 1.55 16.31 4.72
CA ASN A 13 0.91 15.94 3.46
C ASN A 13 0.87 14.41 3.20
N PRO A 14 -0.19 13.70 3.62
CA PRO A 14 -0.24 12.23 3.51
C PRO A 14 -0.16 11.73 2.07
N ARG A 15 -0.61 12.53 1.09
CA ARG A 15 -0.52 12.17 -0.32
C ARG A 15 0.93 12.16 -0.82
N LYS A 16 1.77 13.14 -0.40
CA LYS A 16 3.19 13.22 -0.75
C LYS A 16 4.00 13.74 0.45
N PRO A 17 4.39 12.85 1.37
CA PRO A 17 5.11 13.23 2.58
C PRO A 17 6.38 14.03 2.32
N HIS A 18 6.60 15.10 3.12
CA HIS A 18 7.79 15.94 3.02
C HIS A 18 8.14 16.59 4.36
N GLY A 19 9.41 16.96 4.52
CA GLY A 19 9.93 17.65 5.71
C GLY A 19 9.81 16.85 7.01
N ASP A 20 10.11 17.50 8.14
CA ASP A 20 10.10 16.85 9.46
C ASP A 20 8.70 16.36 9.85
N ALA A 21 7.66 17.14 9.55
CA ALA A 21 6.28 16.74 9.80
C ALA A 21 5.88 15.51 8.98
N GLY A 22 6.37 15.39 7.73
CA GLY A 22 6.18 14.19 6.90
C GLY A 22 6.87 12.98 7.50
N ALA A 23 8.07 13.13 8.03
CA ALA A 23 8.80 12.05 8.69
C ALA A 23 8.09 11.55 9.97
N GLU A 24 7.63 12.47 10.81
CA GLU A 24 6.86 12.14 12.02
C GLU A 24 5.53 11.46 11.66
N MET A 25 4.85 11.95 10.64
CA MET A 25 3.60 11.38 10.15
C MET A 25 3.79 9.94 9.63
N LEU A 26 4.83 9.68 8.82
CA LEU A 26 5.14 8.34 8.30
C LEU A 26 5.45 7.34 9.43
N GLU A 27 6.15 7.77 10.48
CA GLU A 27 6.38 6.91 11.65
C GLU A 27 5.08 6.59 12.38
N GLY A 28 4.20 7.57 12.55
CA GLY A 28 2.87 7.36 13.12
C GLY A 28 2.00 6.43 12.26
N MET A 29 2.08 6.54 10.93
CA MET A 29 1.39 5.66 9.98
C MET A 29 1.88 4.21 10.08
N ASN A 30 3.19 3.99 10.15
CA ASN A 30 3.76 2.64 10.34
C ASN A 30 3.18 1.93 11.57
N GLN A 31 2.98 2.66 12.67
CA GLN A 31 2.41 2.11 13.90
C GLN A 31 0.90 1.88 13.77
N ARG A 32 0.16 2.84 13.22
CA ARG A 32 -1.29 2.79 13.10
C ARG A 32 -1.76 1.67 12.17
N HIS A 33 -1.10 1.50 11.02
CA HIS A 33 -1.47 0.49 10.03
C HIS A 33 -0.84 -0.90 10.31
N TYR A 34 -0.11 -1.05 11.42
CA TYR A 34 0.58 -2.30 11.76
C TYR A 34 -0.38 -3.50 11.84
N ALA A 35 -1.54 -3.30 12.47
CA ALA A 35 -2.51 -4.37 12.69
C ALA A 35 -3.23 -4.78 11.40
N VAL A 36 -3.74 -3.82 10.60
CA VAL A 36 -4.41 -4.09 9.33
C VAL A 36 -3.46 -4.74 8.32
N THR A 37 -2.21 -4.26 8.26
CA THR A 37 -1.16 -4.89 7.43
C THR A 37 -0.94 -6.35 7.83
N GLY A 38 -0.84 -6.65 9.14
CA GLY A 38 -0.67 -8.01 9.62
C GLY A 38 -1.78 -8.95 9.21
N TRP A 39 -3.01 -8.51 9.40
CA TRP A 39 -4.17 -9.26 8.98
C TRP A 39 -4.18 -9.52 7.47
N ALA A 40 -3.82 -8.53 6.66
CA ALA A 40 -3.81 -8.68 5.21
C ALA A 40 -2.68 -9.61 4.72
N LEU A 41 -1.50 -9.59 5.34
CA LEU A 41 -0.40 -10.47 4.97
C LEU A 41 -0.73 -11.96 5.15
N ASP A 42 -1.70 -12.32 6.01
CA ASP A 42 -2.17 -13.70 6.19
C ASP A 42 -2.85 -14.26 4.92
N TYR A 43 -3.31 -13.38 3.99
CA TYR A 43 -3.85 -13.80 2.69
C TYR A 43 -2.76 -14.12 1.65
N PHE A 44 -1.50 -13.75 1.91
CA PHE A 44 -0.39 -14.22 1.13
C PHE A 44 0.12 -15.55 1.65
N ASN A 45 0.16 -16.56 0.80
CA ASN A 45 0.94 -17.76 1.05
C ASN A 45 2.34 -17.49 0.48
N PHE A 46 3.26 -16.98 1.32
CA PHE A 46 4.62 -16.66 0.91
C PHE A 46 5.44 -17.90 0.62
N ASP A 47 6.08 -17.93 -0.54
CA ASP A 47 7.19 -18.81 -0.81
C ASP A 47 8.52 -18.13 -0.44
N SER A 48 9.48 -18.90 0.04
CA SER A 48 10.78 -18.35 0.48
C SER A 48 11.55 -17.64 -0.64
N SER A 49 11.24 -17.93 -1.90
CA SER A 49 11.87 -17.38 -3.11
C SER A 49 11.08 -16.25 -3.76
N ASP A 50 9.93 -15.86 -3.22
CA ASP A 50 9.07 -14.83 -3.83
C ASP A 50 9.81 -13.52 -4.08
N THR A 51 9.51 -12.91 -5.21
CA THR A 51 9.83 -11.51 -5.49
C THR A 51 8.57 -10.67 -5.26
N VAL A 52 8.59 -9.80 -4.26
CA VAL A 52 7.42 -9.06 -3.79
C VAL A 52 7.59 -7.56 -4.02
N LEU A 53 6.52 -6.88 -4.42
CA LEU A 53 6.46 -5.42 -4.58
C LEU A 53 5.46 -4.81 -3.59
N ASP A 54 5.87 -3.77 -2.87
CA ASP A 54 5.02 -2.88 -2.06
C ASP A 54 4.89 -1.54 -2.77
N ILE A 55 3.66 -1.18 -3.19
CA ILE A 55 3.36 0.06 -3.92
C ILE A 55 2.82 1.12 -2.95
N GLY A 56 3.47 2.28 -2.91
CA GLY A 56 3.22 3.30 -1.90
C GLY A 56 3.78 2.89 -0.54
N CYS A 57 5.03 2.44 -0.53
CA CYS A 57 5.66 1.78 0.63
C CYS A 57 5.89 2.69 1.85
N GLY A 58 5.70 4.02 1.70
CA GLY A 58 5.79 4.98 2.80
C GLY A 58 7.05 4.83 3.65
N GLY A 59 6.87 4.65 4.97
CA GLY A 59 7.97 4.48 5.92
C GLY A 59 8.62 3.10 5.93
N GLY A 60 8.22 2.16 5.06
CA GLY A 60 8.87 0.88 4.81
C GLY A 60 8.60 -0.23 5.84
N GLU A 61 7.57 -0.10 6.67
CA GLU A 61 7.25 -1.13 7.67
C GLU A 61 6.68 -2.40 7.02
N THR A 62 5.83 -2.27 5.99
CA THR A 62 5.32 -3.42 5.23
C THR A 62 6.45 -4.19 4.56
N ILE A 63 7.41 -3.49 3.93
CA ILE A 63 8.62 -4.09 3.35
C ILE A 63 9.39 -4.89 4.40
N ARG A 64 9.64 -4.33 5.58
CA ARG A 64 10.36 -5.00 6.67
C ARG A 64 9.67 -6.31 7.06
N ARG A 65 8.35 -6.27 7.22
CA ARG A 65 7.55 -7.46 7.59
C ARG A 65 7.56 -8.53 6.51
N ILE A 66 7.40 -8.15 5.24
CA ILE A 66 7.49 -9.09 4.11
C ILE A 66 8.88 -9.72 4.06
N ALA A 67 9.94 -8.95 4.29
CA ALA A 67 11.31 -9.46 4.32
C ALA A 67 11.54 -10.54 5.39
N ASP A 68 10.77 -10.54 6.49
CA ASP A 68 10.83 -11.59 7.51
C ASP A 68 10.17 -12.90 7.04
N HIS A 69 9.24 -12.87 6.09
CA HIS A 69 8.55 -14.05 5.54
C HIS A 69 9.32 -14.78 4.44
N ILE A 70 10.19 -14.08 3.71
CA ILE A 70 10.94 -14.65 2.59
C ILE A 70 12.42 -14.75 2.94
N SER A 71 13.09 -15.85 2.61
CA SER A 71 14.51 -16.06 2.94
C SER A 71 15.44 -16.00 1.73
N GLY A 72 14.97 -16.41 0.55
CA GLY A 72 15.74 -16.47 -0.69
C GLY A 72 15.27 -15.51 -1.79
N GLY A 73 14.13 -14.86 -1.58
CA GLY A 73 13.54 -13.93 -2.55
C GLY A 73 14.00 -12.48 -2.36
N LYS A 74 13.25 -11.56 -2.96
CA LYS A 74 13.51 -10.11 -2.89
C LYS A 74 12.24 -9.33 -2.59
N VAL A 75 12.39 -8.21 -1.88
CA VAL A 75 11.31 -7.23 -1.68
C VAL A 75 11.69 -5.91 -2.35
N TRP A 76 10.78 -5.40 -3.13
CA TRP A 76 10.87 -4.08 -3.73
C TRP A 76 9.83 -3.16 -3.11
N GLY A 77 10.18 -1.91 -2.89
CA GLY A 77 9.26 -0.84 -2.56
C GLY A 77 9.29 0.24 -3.63
N VAL A 78 8.13 0.81 -3.93
CA VAL A 78 8.05 2.05 -4.71
C VAL A 78 7.23 3.07 -3.95
N ASP A 79 7.67 4.32 -4.01
CA ASP A 79 6.91 5.47 -3.54
C ASP A 79 7.32 6.69 -4.38
N TYR A 80 6.39 7.60 -4.67
CA TYR A 80 6.69 8.78 -5.45
C TYR A 80 7.16 9.98 -4.59
N SER A 81 7.19 9.81 -3.25
CA SER A 81 7.77 10.76 -2.31
C SER A 81 9.24 10.41 -2.04
N PRO A 82 10.19 11.30 -2.35
CA PRO A 82 11.61 11.07 -2.01
C PRO A 82 11.83 10.82 -0.52
N LEU A 83 11.06 11.48 0.37
CA LEU A 83 11.14 11.28 1.81
C LEU A 83 10.71 9.86 2.21
N SER A 84 9.62 9.35 1.62
CA SER A 84 9.18 7.97 1.86
C SER A 84 10.26 6.97 1.45
N VAL A 85 10.86 7.15 0.28
CA VAL A 85 11.96 6.31 -0.21
C VAL A 85 13.15 6.34 0.76
N GLU A 86 13.58 7.52 1.19
CA GLU A 86 14.69 7.69 2.14
C GLU A 86 14.42 6.95 3.46
N LEU A 87 13.23 7.17 4.05
CA LEU A 87 12.88 6.56 5.34
C LEU A 87 12.69 5.05 5.23
N SER A 88 12.12 4.58 4.12
CA SER A 88 11.98 3.15 3.85
C SER A 88 13.34 2.45 3.72
N LEU A 89 14.29 3.05 2.98
CA LEU A 89 15.68 2.57 2.89
C LEU A 89 16.36 2.54 4.26
N LYS A 90 16.19 3.59 5.06
CA LYS A 90 16.76 3.70 6.40
C LYS A 90 16.21 2.61 7.34
N ARG A 91 14.88 2.39 7.35
CA ARG A 91 14.22 1.38 8.15
C ARG A 91 14.68 -0.03 7.80
N ASN A 92 14.93 -0.29 6.53
CA ASN A 92 15.31 -1.60 5.99
C ASN A 92 16.82 -1.76 5.74
N MET A 93 17.67 -0.90 6.33
CA MET A 93 19.07 -0.74 5.97
C MET A 93 19.86 -2.07 5.91
N GLU A 94 19.65 -2.99 6.85
CA GLU A 94 20.37 -4.26 6.85
C GLU A 94 19.94 -5.17 5.68
N ASN A 95 18.65 -5.20 5.37
CA ASN A 95 18.11 -5.92 4.22
C ASN A 95 18.51 -5.27 2.88
N VAL A 96 18.68 -3.94 2.86
CA VAL A 96 19.20 -3.22 1.69
C VAL A 96 20.68 -3.56 1.47
N LYS A 97 21.51 -3.55 2.51
CA LYS A 97 22.93 -3.92 2.42
C LYS A 97 23.14 -5.36 1.95
N SER A 98 22.28 -6.27 2.35
CA SER A 98 22.32 -7.67 1.91
C SER A 98 21.80 -7.88 0.48
N GLY A 99 21.20 -6.87 -0.14
CA GLY A 99 20.57 -6.95 -1.47
C GLY A 99 19.20 -7.64 -1.48
N LYS A 100 18.61 -7.90 -0.31
CA LYS A 100 17.27 -8.50 -0.16
C LYS A 100 16.16 -7.48 -0.42
N VAL A 101 16.35 -6.23 0.03
CA VAL A 101 15.39 -5.12 -0.12
C VAL A 101 15.94 -4.07 -1.07
N ASN A 102 15.08 -3.59 -1.96
CA ASN A 102 15.34 -2.44 -2.83
C ASN A 102 14.14 -1.48 -2.76
N VAL A 103 14.41 -0.18 -2.74
CA VAL A 103 13.35 0.85 -2.77
C VAL A 103 13.72 1.88 -3.82
N VAL A 104 12.76 2.25 -4.66
CA VAL A 104 12.96 3.20 -5.76
C VAL A 104 11.86 4.27 -5.77
N GLU A 105 12.23 5.49 -6.15
CA GLU A 105 11.26 6.55 -6.39
C GLU A 105 10.54 6.30 -7.72
N ALA A 106 9.24 6.03 -7.66
CA ALA A 106 8.40 5.83 -8.83
C ALA A 106 6.91 6.06 -8.50
N SER A 107 6.13 6.40 -9.54
CA SER A 107 4.67 6.44 -9.48
C SER A 107 4.08 5.12 -9.97
N VAL A 108 2.94 4.72 -9.39
CA VAL A 108 2.13 3.59 -9.87
C VAL A 108 1.65 3.77 -11.31
N GLU A 109 1.59 5.01 -11.81
CA GLU A 109 1.25 5.31 -13.20
C GLU A 109 2.22 4.71 -14.22
N LYS A 110 3.48 4.50 -13.81
CA LYS A 110 4.53 3.88 -14.61
C LYS A 110 5.58 3.26 -13.71
N LEU A 111 5.46 1.96 -13.49
CA LEU A 111 6.39 1.20 -12.67
C LEU A 111 7.67 0.89 -13.47
N PRO A 112 8.87 1.12 -12.91
CA PRO A 112 10.14 0.93 -13.61
C PRO A 112 10.59 -0.54 -13.65
N PHE A 113 9.65 -1.44 -13.95
CA PHE A 113 9.88 -2.88 -13.99
C PHE A 113 9.34 -3.48 -15.30
N ASP A 114 9.96 -4.57 -15.72
CA ASP A 114 9.47 -5.37 -16.85
C ASP A 114 8.13 -6.04 -16.50
N SER A 115 7.39 -6.46 -17.53
CA SER A 115 6.20 -7.29 -17.34
C SER A 115 6.57 -8.60 -16.65
N ASP A 116 5.63 -9.17 -15.89
CA ASP A 116 5.79 -10.50 -15.27
C ASP A 116 7.01 -10.60 -14.33
N THR A 117 7.27 -9.54 -13.55
CA THR A 117 8.44 -9.47 -12.66
C THR A 117 8.15 -10.03 -11.26
N PHE A 118 6.96 -9.76 -10.71
CA PHE A 118 6.64 -10.01 -9.30
C PHE A 118 5.71 -11.22 -9.10
N ASP A 119 6.03 -12.05 -8.11
CA ASP A 119 5.17 -13.15 -7.69
C ASP A 119 4.00 -12.64 -6.85
N LYS A 120 4.25 -11.59 -6.05
CA LYS A 120 3.25 -10.96 -5.19
C LYS A 120 3.39 -9.44 -5.19
N ILE A 121 2.25 -8.74 -5.18
CA ILE A 121 2.22 -7.27 -5.09
C ILE A 121 1.23 -6.90 -3.98
N ILE A 122 1.55 -5.87 -3.22
CA ILE A 122 0.67 -5.30 -2.20
C ILE A 122 0.67 -3.77 -2.28
N THR A 123 -0.44 -3.18 -1.90
CA THR A 123 -0.53 -1.76 -1.58
C THR A 123 -1.30 -1.62 -0.27
N VAL A 124 -0.73 -0.90 0.69
CA VAL A 124 -1.31 -0.69 2.01
C VAL A 124 -1.51 0.80 2.22
N GLU A 125 -2.75 1.23 2.48
CA GLU A 125 -3.09 2.61 2.81
C GLU A 125 -2.59 3.63 1.78
N SER A 126 -2.55 3.25 0.48
CA SER A 126 -2.09 4.13 -0.59
C SER A 126 -3.01 4.17 -1.81
N PHE A 127 -3.81 3.11 -2.04
CA PHE A 127 -4.68 2.97 -3.21
C PHE A 127 -5.62 4.17 -3.42
N TYR A 128 -6.17 4.72 -2.35
CA TYR A 128 -7.08 5.86 -2.38
C TYR A 128 -6.44 7.19 -2.83
N PHE A 129 -5.11 7.23 -2.98
CA PHE A 129 -4.36 8.36 -3.53
C PHE A 129 -3.99 8.19 -5.01
N TRP A 130 -4.27 7.04 -5.62
CA TRP A 130 -3.87 6.78 -6.99
C TRP A 130 -4.60 7.71 -7.98
N PRO A 131 -3.90 8.30 -8.97
CA PRO A 131 -4.48 9.30 -9.86
C PRO A 131 -5.62 8.76 -10.72
N ASP A 132 -5.46 7.57 -11.27
CA ASP A 132 -6.44 6.83 -12.06
C ASP A 132 -6.43 5.36 -11.64
N PRO A 133 -7.22 4.98 -10.61
CA PRO A 133 -7.19 3.63 -10.08
C PRO A 133 -7.38 2.54 -11.13
N GLN A 134 -8.26 2.76 -12.12
CA GLN A 134 -8.54 1.76 -13.14
C GLN A 134 -7.34 1.55 -14.09
N GLU A 135 -6.71 2.61 -14.55
CA GLU A 135 -5.53 2.50 -15.44
C GLU A 135 -4.29 2.05 -14.64
N ASN A 136 -4.14 2.52 -13.40
CA ASN A 136 -3.01 2.13 -12.56
C ASN A 136 -3.06 0.63 -12.20
N LEU A 137 -4.24 0.05 -12.02
CA LEU A 137 -4.40 -1.40 -11.83
C LEU A 137 -3.93 -2.22 -13.03
N LYS A 138 -4.07 -1.71 -14.26
CA LYS A 138 -3.52 -2.38 -15.45
C LYS A 138 -1.99 -2.39 -15.44
N GLU A 139 -1.36 -1.34 -14.91
CA GLU A 139 0.10 -1.28 -14.75
C GLU A 139 0.57 -2.28 -13.67
N VAL A 140 -0.17 -2.41 -12.57
CA VAL A 140 0.08 -3.46 -11.57
C VAL A 140 -0.08 -4.85 -12.18
N TYR A 141 -1.15 -5.09 -12.94
CA TYR A 141 -1.37 -6.34 -13.66
C TYR A 141 -0.22 -6.67 -14.62
N ARG A 142 0.31 -5.66 -15.33
CA ARG A 142 1.44 -5.83 -16.25
C ARG A 142 2.67 -6.39 -15.55
N VAL A 143 3.05 -5.85 -14.39
CA VAL A 143 4.28 -6.25 -13.68
C VAL A 143 4.10 -7.50 -12.81
N LEU A 144 2.86 -7.90 -12.52
CA LEU A 144 2.55 -9.15 -11.83
C LEU A 144 2.74 -10.33 -12.77
N ARG A 145 3.33 -11.44 -12.31
CA ARG A 145 3.50 -12.69 -13.07
C ARG A 145 2.20 -13.44 -13.23
N GLU A 146 2.11 -14.26 -14.26
CA GLU A 146 1.05 -15.28 -14.37
C GLU A 146 1.01 -16.14 -13.10
N GLY A 147 -0.19 -16.32 -12.52
CA GLY A 147 -0.40 -17.01 -11.25
C GLY A 147 -0.02 -16.17 -10.01
N GLY A 148 0.51 -14.98 -10.20
CA GLY A 148 0.82 -14.05 -9.10
C GLY A 148 -0.41 -13.51 -8.41
N LYS A 149 -0.24 -12.98 -7.21
CA LYS A 149 -1.32 -12.42 -6.38
C LYS A 149 -1.08 -10.94 -6.06
N PHE A 150 -2.13 -10.14 -6.18
CA PHE A 150 -2.15 -8.73 -5.76
C PHE A 150 -3.13 -8.51 -4.60
N LEU A 151 -2.73 -7.69 -3.62
CA LEU A 151 -3.57 -7.25 -2.50
C LEU A 151 -3.69 -5.73 -2.46
N ILE A 152 -4.93 -5.23 -2.29
CA ILE A 152 -5.24 -3.85 -1.89
C ILE A 152 -5.72 -3.88 -0.45
N VAL A 153 -5.09 -3.11 0.43
CA VAL A 153 -5.39 -3.07 1.87
C VAL A 153 -5.72 -1.65 2.29
N ALA A 154 -6.86 -1.47 2.95
CA ALA A 154 -7.24 -0.20 3.57
C ALA A 154 -7.93 -0.41 4.92
N ASP A 155 -7.78 0.55 5.82
CA ASP A 155 -8.39 0.55 7.16
C ASP A 155 -9.85 1.06 7.15
N ILE A 156 -10.32 1.59 6.01
CA ILE A 156 -11.72 1.97 5.76
C ILE A 156 -12.17 1.51 4.37
N ASN A 157 -13.48 1.36 4.19
CA ASN A 157 -14.12 1.11 2.89
C ASN A 157 -15.49 1.81 2.81
N GLY A 158 -16.03 1.93 1.60
CA GLY A 158 -17.25 2.69 1.32
C GLY A 158 -18.53 2.10 1.90
N ASP A 159 -18.53 0.82 2.32
CA ASP A 159 -19.68 0.16 2.94
C ASP A 159 -19.57 0.13 4.47
N ALA A 160 -18.45 0.58 5.05
CA ALA A 160 -18.25 0.59 6.49
C ALA A 160 -19.10 1.67 7.18
N ASP A 161 -19.42 1.45 8.45
CA ASP A 161 -20.06 2.46 9.31
C ASP A 161 -19.02 3.53 9.68
N LEU A 162 -18.92 4.56 8.81
CA LEU A 162 -17.92 5.63 8.92
C LEU A 162 -18.38 6.70 9.91
N ASP A 163 -17.52 7.05 10.84
CA ASP A 163 -17.76 8.16 11.77
C ASP A 163 -17.41 9.53 11.14
N GLU A 164 -17.70 10.62 11.88
CA GLU A 164 -17.48 11.97 11.35
C GLU A 164 -15.99 12.27 11.09
N ASN A 165 -15.05 11.63 11.83
CA ASN A 165 -13.62 11.83 11.60
C ASN A 165 -13.18 11.14 10.29
N ASP A 166 -13.70 9.94 9.99
CA ASP A 166 -13.46 9.26 8.72
C ASP A 166 -13.96 10.10 7.55
N LEU A 167 -15.23 10.58 7.66
CA LEU A 167 -15.84 11.42 6.63
C LEU A 167 -15.11 12.75 6.45
N GLU A 168 -14.62 13.39 7.53
CA GLU A 168 -13.78 14.58 7.43
C GLU A 168 -12.47 14.28 6.75
N GLY A 169 -11.81 13.15 7.07
CA GLY A 169 -10.57 12.70 6.43
C GLY A 169 -10.74 12.48 4.93
N ILE A 170 -11.79 11.74 4.55
CA ILE A 170 -12.12 11.46 3.13
C ILE A 170 -12.30 12.78 2.37
N ARG A 171 -13.13 13.71 2.89
CA ARG A 171 -13.36 15.01 2.25
C ARG A 171 -12.12 15.88 2.18
N LYS A 172 -11.34 15.93 3.29
CA LYS A 172 -10.17 16.80 3.41
C LYS A 172 -9.04 16.42 2.47
N TYR A 173 -8.81 15.12 2.31
CA TYR A 173 -7.70 14.60 1.51
C TYR A 173 -8.16 14.10 0.13
N ASP A 174 -9.46 14.27 -0.19
CA ASP A 174 -10.06 13.80 -1.45
C ASP A 174 -9.70 12.33 -1.72
N LEU A 175 -10.06 11.48 -0.74
CA LEU A 175 -9.75 10.06 -0.81
C LEU A 175 -10.79 9.32 -1.65
N PHE A 176 -10.32 8.52 -2.60
CA PHE A 176 -11.16 7.55 -3.28
C PHE A 176 -11.47 6.40 -2.32
N ASN A 177 -12.72 6.33 -1.83
CA ASN A 177 -13.15 5.32 -0.85
C ASN A 177 -14.16 4.35 -1.46
N PRO A 178 -13.71 3.29 -2.18
CA PRO A 178 -14.58 2.35 -2.87
C PRO A 178 -15.41 1.50 -1.89
N THR A 179 -16.61 1.12 -2.35
CA THR A 179 -17.39 0.02 -1.74
C THR A 179 -16.72 -1.32 -2.01
N LEU A 180 -17.13 -2.36 -1.29
CA LEU A 180 -16.61 -3.73 -1.49
C LEU A 180 -16.85 -4.22 -2.92
N GLU A 181 -18.00 -3.88 -3.51
CA GLU A 181 -18.32 -4.22 -4.90
C GLU A 181 -17.45 -3.43 -5.89
N GLN A 182 -17.21 -2.14 -5.64
CA GLN A 182 -16.33 -1.34 -6.47
C GLN A 182 -14.87 -1.84 -6.46
N PHE A 183 -14.36 -2.34 -5.32
CA PHE A 183 -13.05 -3.01 -5.30
C PHE A 183 -13.02 -4.24 -6.22
N ARG A 184 -14.09 -5.05 -6.21
CA ARG A 184 -14.23 -6.22 -7.08
C ARG A 184 -14.22 -5.81 -8.55
N GLU A 185 -15.11 -4.89 -8.93
CA GLU A 185 -15.25 -4.41 -10.31
C GLU A 185 -13.94 -3.82 -10.85
N LEU A 186 -13.24 -3.02 -10.07
CA LEU A 186 -11.95 -2.42 -10.44
C LEU A 186 -10.90 -3.49 -10.77
N LEU A 187 -10.77 -4.52 -9.93
CA LEU A 187 -9.83 -5.61 -10.14
C LEU A 187 -10.21 -6.44 -11.37
N GLU A 188 -11.49 -6.84 -11.51
CA GLU A 188 -11.97 -7.61 -12.65
C GLU A 188 -11.80 -6.86 -13.98
N ASN A 189 -12.14 -5.56 -14.00
CA ASN A 189 -11.97 -4.70 -15.16
C ASN A 189 -10.50 -4.49 -15.56
N ALA A 190 -9.57 -4.60 -14.62
CA ALA A 190 -8.14 -4.56 -14.89
C ALA A 190 -7.57 -5.91 -15.38
N GLY A 191 -8.39 -6.97 -15.37
CA GLY A 191 -8.04 -8.31 -15.86
C GLY A 191 -7.71 -9.34 -14.78
N PHE A 192 -7.76 -8.96 -13.49
CA PHE A 192 -7.54 -9.90 -12.40
C PHE A 192 -8.64 -10.95 -12.33
N LYS A 193 -8.27 -12.17 -11.93
CA LYS A 193 -9.16 -13.33 -11.79
C LYS A 193 -9.22 -13.78 -10.33
N ASN A 194 -10.20 -14.62 -10.01
CA ASN A 194 -10.41 -15.15 -8.65
C ASN A 194 -10.47 -14.02 -7.60
N VAL A 195 -11.12 -12.91 -7.96
CA VAL A 195 -11.20 -11.74 -7.11
C VAL A 195 -12.01 -12.06 -5.85
N SER A 196 -11.44 -11.76 -4.70
CA SER A 196 -12.10 -11.86 -3.40
C SER A 196 -11.91 -10.57 -2.62
N VAL A 197 -12.93 -10.17 -1.87
CA VAL A 197 -12.88 -8.99 -1.00
C VAL A 197 -13.21 -9.42 0.41
N HIS A 198 -12.26 -9.24 1.31
CA HIS A 198 -12.34 -9.64 2.71
C HIS A 198 -12.54 -8.42 3.60
N THR A 199 -13.35 -8.59 4.63
CA THR A 199 -13.53 -7.64 5.72
C THR A 199 -13.21 -8.32 7.04
N LYS A 200 -12.91 -7.54 8.06
CA LYS A 200 -12.66 -8.05 9.41
C LYS A 200 -13.81 -7.67 10.33
N GLU A 201 -14.40 -8.66 11.00
CA GLU A 201 -15.48 -8.43 11.96
C GLU A 201 -15.05 -7.44 13.05
N GLY A 202 -15.90 -6.45 13.29
CA GLY A 202 -15.66 -5.39 14.28
C GLY A 202 -14.71 -4.26 13.81
N GLU A 203 -14.17 -4.36 12.58
CA GLU A 203 -13.28 -3.36 11.98
C GLU A 203 -13.88 -2.81 10.68
N LYS A 204 -13.40 -1.65 10.24
CA LYS A 204 -13.77 -1.04 8.94
C LYS A 204 -12.85 -1.53 7.79
N TRP A 205 -11.95 -2.49 8.08
CA TRP A 205 -10.87 -2.91 7.19
C TRP A 205 -11.35 -3.66 5.96
N VAL A 206 -10.60 -3.48 4.89
CA VAL A 206 -10.78 -4.23 3.64
C VAL A 206 -9.44 -4.76 3.15
N CYS A 207 -9.45 -5.99 2.63
CA CYS A 207 -8.39 -6.57 1.82
C CYS A 207 -9.02 -7.13 0.55
N ALA A 208 -8.80 -6.48 -0.58
CA ALA A 208 -9.22 -6.98 -1.88
C ALA A 208 -8.05 -7.69 -2.56
N GLU A 209 -8.28 -8.90 -3.05
CA GLU A 209 -7.26 -9.70 -3.72
C GLU A 209 -7.70 -10.13 -5.12
N GLY A 210 -6.71 -10.30 -5.99
CA GLY A 210 -6.90 -10.87 -7.32
C GLY A 210 -5.62 -11.53 -7.83
N ASN A 211 -5.78 -12.47 -8.76
CA ASN A 211 -4.67 -13.19 -9.42
C ASN A 211 -4.54 -12.76 -10.89
N LYS A 212 -3.34 -12.79 -11.41
CA LYS A 212 -3.11 -12.73 -12.86
C LYS A 212 -3.28 -14.08 -13.51
#